data_f21c41ad5802c425c460c188a37e53d3
#
_entry.id   f21c41ad5802c425c460c188a37e53d3
#
_cell.length_a   1.000
_cell.length_b   1.000
_cell.length_c   1.000
_cell.angle_alpha   90.00
_cell.angle_beta   90.00
_cell.angle_gamma   90.00
#
_symmetry.space_group_name_H-M   'P 1'
#
loop_
_entity.id
_entity.type
_entity.pdbx_description
1 polymer ?
#
loop_
_entity_poly.entity_id
_entity_poly.type
_entity_poly.pdbx_seq_one_letter_code
_entity_poly.pdbx_strand_id
1 'polypeptide(L)'
;MEKELTENKPLFDFIANQYDETREPLRKEVLGFLVQNLSDSKDILEIGTGTGRVSIPLQNLGFNITGVDISEKMLEKARMKGLRKALIAKAESLPFEDDSYDVTLIIHVFHLLKERASVMNEAMRVSRRAVMSLIRIGNRDQDNSEPREKIGLILRNTSAKYGISLDRRRSSNNRIGFEGFSLIEEFPPDRMLKIGTFVSVHNRDEIAIKMLSSSRFVRSVSSLSSKTLKDLKNEFLKEVSGVKDFSIKRKITEYLVIWEKSKSNVIGPN
;
A
#
# COMPACT_ATOMS: atom_id res chain seq x y z
N MET A 1 22.94 -16.91 -15.59
CA MET A 1 22.61 -17.19 -14.18
C MET A 1 22.23 -15.94 -13.38
N GLU A 2 22.87 -14.78 -13.56
CA GLU A 2 22.46 -13.54 -12.85
C GLU A 2 21.16 -12.88 -13.37
N LYS A 3 20.79 -13.08 -14.62
CA LYS A 3 19.55 -12.51 -15.21
C LYS A 3 18.27 -13.20 -14.75
N GLU A 4 18.31 -14.50 -14.46
CA GLU A 4 17.12 -15.25 -13.98
C GLU A 4 16.76 -14.95 -12.53
N LEU A 5 17.75 -14.51 -11.72
CA LEU A 5 17.52 -14.16 -10.30
C LEU A 5 16.85 -12.80 -10.12
N THR A 6 16.80 -11.94 -11.16
CA THR A 6 16.18 -10.60 -11.06
C THR A 6 14.70 -10.57 -11.45
N GLU A 7 14.21 -11.53 -12.22
CA GLU A 7 12.81 -11.54 -12.68
C GLU A 7 11.78 -11.94 -11.63
N ASN A 8 12.19 -12.57 -10.52
CA ASN A 8 11.30 -13.09 -9.48
C ASN A 8 11.37 -12.35 -8.12
N LYS A 9 12.13 -11.26 -8.01
CA LYS A 9 12.18 -10.52 -6.75
C LYS A 9 10.92 -9.67 -6.55
N PRO A 10 10.28 -9.75 -5.37
CA PRO A 10 9.15 -8.89 -5.05
C PRO A 10 9.48 -7.40 -5.22
N LEU A 11 8.55 -6.65 -5.80
CA LEU A 11 8.71 -5.23 -6.12
C LEU A 11 9.26 -4.40 -4.93
N PHE A 12 8.81 -4.72 -3.73
CA PHE A 12 9.14 -3.97 -2.51
C PHE A 12 10.47 -4.33 -1.87
N ASP A 13 11.12 -5.41 -2.29
CA ASP A 13 12.48 -5.75 -1.83
C ASP A 13 13.49 -4.64 -2.14
N PHE A 14 13.28 -3.90 -3.24
CA PHE A 14 14.18 -2.82 -3.67
C PHE A 14 14.09 -1.57 -2.79
N ILE A 15 12.96 -1.35 -2.10
CA ILE A 15 12.73 -0.14 -1.31
C ILE A 15 12.54 -0.43 0.19
N ALA A 16 12.59 -1.69 0.60
CA ALA A 16 12.33 -2.07 1.98
C ALA A 16 13.15 -1.23 2.99
N ASN A 17 14.41 -0.89 2.64
CA ASN A 17 15.29 -0.10 3.52
C ASN A 17 14.82 1.35 3.74
N GLN A 18 14.14 1.95 2.79
CA GLN A 18 13.68 3.34 2.82
C GLN A 18 12.16 3.44 2.96
N TYR A 19 11.47 2.30 3.05
CA TYR A 19 10.00 2.27 2.98
C TYR A 19 9.37 3.06 4.13
N ASP A 20 9.85 2.85 5.35
CA ASP A 20 9.28 3.50 6.54
C ASP A 20 9.52 5.03 6.54
N GLU A 21 10.65 5.49 5.98
CA GLU A 21 10.97 6.92 5.85
C GLU A 21 9.99 7.66 4.91
N THR A 22 9.36 6.92 3.99
CA THR A 22 8.46 7.47 2.98
C THR A 22 6.99 7.32 3.32
N ARG A 23 6.67 6.64 4.42
CA ARG A 23 5.30 6.32 4.84
C ARG A 23 5.00 6.92 6.20
N GLU A 24 3.90 7.67 6.27
CA GLU A 24 3.39 8.17 7.55
C GLU A 24 2.93 7.00 8.43
N PRO A 25 3.18 7.04 9.74
CA PRO A 25 2.59 6.10 10.68
C PRO A 25 1.06 6.05 10.54
N LEU A 26 0.45 4.96 10.98
CA LEU A 26 -1.00 4.90 11.04
C LEU A 26 -1.50 5.96 12.03
N ARG A 27 -2.46 6.79 11.62
CA ARG A 27 -3.05 7.82 12.49
C ARG A 27 -3.73 7.19 13.68
N LYS A 28 -3.66 7.83 14.83
CA LYS A 28 -4.27 7.33 16.07
C LYS A 28 -5.78 7.16 15.93
N GLU A 29 -6.44 8.07 15.22
CA GLU A 29 -7.88 8.02 14.95
C GLU A 29 -8.24 6.79 14.10
N VAL A 30 -7.43 6.48 13.08
CA VAL A 30 -7.63 5.31 12.22
C VAL A 30 -7.37 4.03 13.01
N LEU A 31 -6.32 3.99 13.82
CA LEU A 31 -6.03 2.85 14.69
C LEU A 31 -7.17 2.62 15.70
N GLY A 32 -7.63 3.67 16.39
CA GLY A 32 -8.74 3.58 17.34
C GLY A 32 -10.03 3.07 16.69
N PHE A 33 -10.31 3.52 15.46
CA PHE A 33 -11.48 3.07 14.72
C PHE A 33 -11.38 1.59 14.29
N LEU A 34 -10.18 1.14 13.87
CA LEU A 34 -9.92 -0.28 13.61
C LEU A 34 -10.16 -1.11 14.87
N VAL A 35 -9.58 -0.70 16.00
CA VAL A 35 -9.73 -1.40 17.29
C VAL A 35 -11.20 -1.54 17.70
N GLN A 36 -12.00 -0.48 17.57
CA GLN A 36 -13.45 -0.54 17.86
C GLN A 36 -14.17 -1.57 17.00
N ASN A 37 -13.82 -1.69 15.71
CA ASN A 37 -14.45 -2.64 14.80
C ASN A 37 -13.85 -4.07 14.89
N LEU A 38 -12.75 -4.23 15.61
CA LEU A 38 -12.10 -5.51 15.92
C LEU A 38 -12.37 -5.99 17.35
N SER A 39 -13.20 -5.29 18.15
CA SER A 39 -13.39 -5.55 19.59
C SER A 39 -13.76 -7.00 19.94
N ASP A 40 -14.54 -7.65 19.07
CA ASP A 40 -14.96 -9.05 19.24
C ASP A 40 -14.05 -10.05 18.54
N SER A 41 -12.86 -9.62 18.12
CA SER A 41 -11.89 -10.43 17.38
C SER A 41 -10.60 -10.55 18.18
N LYS A 42 -9.94 -11.70 18.07
CA LYS A 42 -8.66 -11.96 18.74
C LYS A 42 -7.57 -12.31 17.75
N ASP A 43 -7.87 -13.20 16.82
CA ASP A 43 -6.93 -13.71 15.83
C ASP A 43 -7.12 -12.96 14.52
N ILE A 44 -6.14 -12.16 14.13
CA ILE A 44 -6.19 -11.29 12.96
C ILE A 44 -5.08 -11.68 11.98
N LEU A 45 -5.45 -11.83 10.71
CA LEU A 45 -4.50 -11.93 9.61
C LEU A 45 -4.36 -10.57 8.93
N GLU A 46 -3.14 -10.11 8.65
CA GLU A 46 -2.91 -8.98 7.73
C GLU A 46 -2.20 -9.47 6.47
N ILE A 47 -2.87 -9.35 5.31
CA ILE A 47 -2.31 -9.64 4.00
C ILE A 47 -1.59 -8.39 3.49
N GLY A 48 -0.31 -8.56 3.08
CA GLY A 48 0.56 -7.46 2.68
C GLY A 48 0.99 -6.59 3.86
N THR A 49 1.37 -7.24 4.96
CA THR A 49 1.75 -6.55 6.22
C THR A 49 2.95 -5.61 6.04
N GLY A 50 3.77 -5.82 5.00
CA GLY A 50 4.95 -5.01 4.72
C GLY A 50 5.90 -4.98 5.92
N THR A 51 6.26 -3.78 6.35
CA THR A 51 7.12 -3.55 7.52
C THR A 51 6.36 -3.52 8.85
N GLY A 52 5.10 -3.96 8.89
CA GLY A 52 4.28 -4.08 10.10
C GLY A 52 3.62 -2.78 10.56
N ARG A 53 3.37 -1.84 9.67
CA ARG A 53 2.83 -0.51 9.99
C ARG A 53 1.45 -0.55 10.67
N VAL A 54 0.63 -1.56 10.40
CA VAL A 54 -0.68 -1.81 11.02
C VAL A 54 -0.60 -2.96 12.01
N SER A 55 0.04 -4.07 11.63
CA SER A 55 0.20 -5.26 12.48
C SER A 55 0.82 -4.96 13.82
N ILE A 56 1.93 -4.20 13.87
CA ILE A 56 2.64 -3.95 15.13
C ILE A 56 1.82 -3.13 16.12
N PRO A 57 1.19 -1.99 15.74
CA PRO A 57 0.29 -1.28 16.64
C PRO A 57 -0.86 -2.13 17.16
N LEU A 58 -1.51 -2.94 16.33
CA LEU A 58 -2.58 -3.83 16.77
C LEU A 58 -2.07 -4.93 17.72
N GLN A 59 -0.90 -5.53 17.40
CA GLN A 59 -0.26 -6.50 18.29
C GLN A 59 0.04 -5.91 19.68
N ASN A 60 0.52 -4.66 19.74
CA ASN A 60 0.82 -3.97 20.99
C ASN A 60 -0.44 -3.65 21.81
N LEU A 61 -1.60 -3.62 21.16
CA LEU A 61 -2.91 -3.47 21.81
C LEU A 61 -3.54 -4.82 22.22
N GLY A 62 -2.81 -5.93 22.06
CA GLY A 62 -3.21 -7.24 22.56
C GLY A 62 -3.84 -8.19 21.53
N PHE A 63 -3.94 -7.79 20.26
CA PHE A 63 -4.43 -8.68 19.21
C PHE A 63 -3.38 -9.73 18.83
N ASN A 64 -3.84 -10.92 18.47
CA ASN A 64 -3.02 -12.00 17.94
C ASN A 64 -2.84 -11.80 16.43
N ILE A 65 -1.81 -11.07 16.04
CA ILE A 65 -1.60 -10.73 14.64
C ILE A 65 -0.67 -11.73 13.95
N THR A 66 -1.10 -12.23 12.80
CA THR A 66 -0.25 -12.89 11.81
C THR A 66 -0.15 -11.98 10.60
N GLY A 67 1.06 -11.57 10.24
CA GLY A 67 1.31 -10.79 9.03
C GLY A 67 1.85 -11.68 7.92
N VAL A 68 1.31 -11.56 6.71
CA VAL A 68 1.87 -12.21 5.51
C VAL A 68 2.27 -11.17 4.48
N ASP A 69 3.37 -11.42 3.79
CA ASP A 69 3.82 -10.62 2.66
C ASP A 69 4.60 -11.51 1.69
N ILE A 70 4.70 -11.11 0.43
CA ILE A 70 5.52 -11.79 -0.56
C ILE A 70 6.99 -11.38 -0.47
N SER A 71 7.28 -10.23 0.14
CA SER A 71 8.61 -9.63 0.28
C SER A 71 9.26 -10.06 1.59
N GLU A 72 10.27 -10.94 1.52
CA GLU A 72 11.05 -11.32 2.73
C GLU A 72 11.73 -10.13 3.38
N LYS A 73 12.26 -9.19 2.59
CA LYS A 73 12.92 -8.00 3.13
C LYS A 73 11.97 -7.08 3.90
N MET A 74 10.70 -7.02 3.50
CA MET A 74 9.67 -6.32 4.27
C MET A 74 9.41 -7.04 5.59
N LEU A 75 9.26 -8.37 5.55
CA LEU A 75 9.03 -9.18 6.73
C LEU A 75 10.21 -9.16 7.71
N GLU A 76 11.45 -9.18 7.21
CA GLU A 76 12.65 -9.01 8.05
C GLU A 76 12.55 -7.71 8.86
N LYS A 77 12.19 -6.60 8.22
CA LYS A 77 11.98 -5.33 8.92
C LYS A 77 10.82 -5.35 9.91
N ALA A 78 9.72 -6.01 9.56
CA ALA A 78 8.60 -6.18 10.47
C ALA A 78 9.03 -6.97 11.73
N ARG A 79 9.78 -8.07 11.56
CA ARG A 79 10.35 -8.86 12.68
C ARG A 79 11.32 -8.05 13.53
N MET A 80 12.23 -7.29 12.89
CA MET A 80 13.17 -6.40 13.60
C MET A 80 12.43 -5.34 14.43
N LYS A 81 11.27 -4.89 14.01
CA LYS A 81 10.40 -3.95 14.73
C LYS A 81 9.49 -4.62 15.76
N GLY A 82 9.56 -5.95 15.88
CA GLY A 82 8.87 -6.71 16.92
C GLY A 82 7.59 -7.41 16.49
N LEU A 83 7.28 -7.54 15.19
CA LEU A 83 6.17 -8.38 14.74
C LEU A 83 6.47 -9.85 15.03
N ARG A 84 5.65 -10.50 15.87
CA ARG A 84 5.92 -11.85 16.38
C ARG A 84 5.68 -12.96 15.34
N LYS A 85 4.61 -12.83 14.54
CA LYS A 85 4.25 -13.81 13.52
C LYS A 85 4.24 -13.12 12.15
N ALA A 86 5.28 -13.38 11.36
CA ALA A 86 5.46 -12.84 10.02
C ALA A 86 5.90 -13.96 9.07
N LEU A 87 5.10 -14.28 8.04
CA LEU A 87 5.32 -15.39 7.13
C LEU A 87 5.30 -14.93 5.67
N ILE A 88 6.18 -15.55 4.87
CA ILE A 88 6.12 -15.38 3.41
C ILE A 88 4.91 -16.16 2.88
N ALA A 89 4.01 -15.47 2.20
CA ALA A 89 2.90 -16.11 1.50
C ALA A 89 2.45 -15.25 0.31
N LYS A 90 1.91 -15.92 -0.71
CA LYS A 90 1.16 -15.27 -1.78
C LYS A 90 -0.26 -15.02 -1.30
N ALA A 91 -0.78 -13.83 -1.54
CA ALA A 91 -2.13 -13.46 -1.14
C ALA A 91 -3.22 -14.31 -1.82
N GLU A 92 -2.92 -14.83 -3.03
CA GLU A 92 -3.79 -15.67 -3.84
C GLU A 92 -3.85 -17.13 -3.37
N SER A 93 -2.95 -17.55 -2.44
CA SER A 93 -2.86 -18.91 -1.93
C SER A 93 -2.25 -18.90 -0.54
N LEU A 94 -3.09 -18.75 0.46
CA LEU A 94 -2.68 -18.64 1.86
C LEU A 94 -2.47 -20.02 2.49
N PRO A 95 -1.38 -20.26 3.24
CA PRO A 95 -1.08 -21.54 3.86
C PRO A 95 -1.83 -21.73 5.19
N PHE A 96 -3.13 -21.41 5.21
CA PHE A 96 -3.99 -21.52 6.38
C PHE A 96 -5.25 -22.27 6.03
N GLU A 97 -5.81 -22.95 7.03
CA GLU A 97 -7.11 -23.62 6.91
C GLU A 97 -8.24 -22.59 6.84
N ASP A 98 -9.41 -23.05 6.40
CA ASP A 98 -10.64 -22.26 6.42
C ASP A 98 -10.93 -21.79 7.85
N ASP A 99 -11.48 -20.59 7.97
CA ASP A 99 -11.91 -20.04 9.27
C ASP A 99 -10.81 -19.99 10.36
N SER A 100 -9.52 -19.84 9.95
CA SER A 100 -8.36 -19.78 10.87
C SER A 100 -8.29 -18.48 11.66
N TYR A 101 -8.82 -17.39 11.12
CA TYR A 101 -8.75 -16.05 11.71
C TYR A 101 -10.13 -15.44 11.91
N ASP A 102 -10.30 -14.58 12.91
CA ASP A 102 -11.56 -13.87 13.11
C ASP A 102 -11.81 -12.88 11.98
N VAL A 103 -10.78 -12.11 11.63
CA VAL A 103 -10.82 -11.08 10.59
C VAL A 103 -9.53 -11.09 9.79
N THR A 104 -9.65 -10.89 8.48
CA THR A 104 -8.50 -10.61 7.60
C THR A 104 -8.49 -9.14 7.22
N LEU A 105 -7.33 -8.50 7.40
CA LEU A 105 -7.07 -7.12 6.99
C LEU A 105 -6.30 -7.11 5.67
N ILE A 106 -6.73 -6.27 4.71
CA ILE A 106 -6.02 -6.02 3.45
C ILE A 106 -5.87 -4.50 3.31
N ILE A 107 -4.81 -3.93 3.90
CA ILE A 107 -4.67 -2.48 4.05
C ILE A 107 -3.60 -1.94 3.11
N HIS A 108 -3.99 -1.06 2.19
CA HIS A 108 -3.12 -0.42 1.18
C HIS A 108 -2.37 -1.39 0.26
N VAL A 109 -2.96 -2.55 -0.06
CA VAL A 109 -2.36 -3.59 -0.89
C VAL A 109 -3.14 -3.85 -2.18
N PHE A 110 -4.46 -3.71 -2.20
CA PHE A 110 -5.31 -4.07 -3.34
C PHE A 110 -4.86 -3.48 -4.69
N HIS A 111 -4.35 -2.26 -4.70
CA HIS A 111 -3.84 -1.61 -5.91
C HIS A 111 -2.57 -2.25 -6.50
N LEU A 112 -1.93 -3.13 -5.75
CA LEU A 112 -0.72 -3.85 -6.14
C LEU A 112 -1.04 -5.23 -6.72
N LEU A 113 -2.22 -5.76 -6.40
CA LEU A 113 -2.65 -7.11 -6.74
C LEU A 113 -3.14 -7.18 -8.19
N LYS A 114 -2.78 -8.26 -8.88
CA LYS A 114 -3.27 -8.59 -10.22
C LYS A 114 -4.56 -9.41 -10.14
N GLU A 115 -4.54 -10.46 -9.33
CA GLU A 115 -5.63 -11.43 -9.17
C GLU A 115 -6.48 -11.08 -7.94
N ARG A 116 -7.14 -9.92 -7.97
CA ARG A 116 -7.88 -9.38 -6.81
C ARG A 116 -9.00 -10.29 -6.34
N ALA A 117 -9.73 -10.93 -7.27
CA ALA A 117 -10.81 -11.85 -6.94
C ALA A 117 -10.27 -13.08 -6.18
N SER A 118 -9.17 -13.64 -6.63
CA SER A 118 -8.52 -14.76 -5.95
C SER A 118 -8.08 -14.38 -4.54
N VAL A 119 -7.50 -13.19 -4.37
CA VAL A 119 -7.11 -12.69 -3.04
C VAL A 119 -8.31 -12.47 -2.13
N MET A 120 -9.41 -11.90 -2.66
CA MET A 120 -10.62 -11.70 -1.87
C MET A 120 -11.22 -13.06 -1.44
N ASN A 121 -11.25 -14.03 -2.33
CA ASN A 121 -11.75 -15.39 -2.02
C ASN A 121 -10.89 -16.05 -0.93
N GLU A 122 -9.55 -15.98 -1.03
CA GLU A 122 -8.65 -16.52 -0.01
C GLU A 122 -8.81 -15.79 1.34
N ALA A 123 -8.91 -14.47 1.32
CA ALA A 123 -9.15 -13.68 2.53
C ALA A 123 -10.49 -14.08 3.20
N MET A 124 -11.55 -14.25 2.41
CA MET A 124 -12.85 -14.72 2.91
C MET A 124 -12.78 -16.16 3.40
N ARG A 125 -12.06 -17.05 2.70
CA ARG A 125 -11.91 -18.45 3.09
C ARG A 125 -11.31 -18.59 4.49
N VAL A 126 -10.21 -17.88 4.74
CA VAL A 126 -9.49 -17.96 6.01
C VAL A 126 -10.13 -17.15 7.14
N SER A 127 -11.09 -16.29 6.84
CA SER A 127 -11.79 -15.47 7.83
C SER A 127 -13.01 -16.18 8.38
N ARG A 128 -13.27 -16.07 9.69
CA ARG A 128 -14.51 -16.51 10.35
C ARG A 128 -15.63 -15.49 10.20
N ARG A 129 -15.32 -14.19 10.20
CA ARG A 129 -16.31 -13.11 10.31
C ARG A 129 -16.30 -12.12 9.17
N ALA A 130 -15.14 -11.60 8.81
CA ALA A 130 -15.07 -10.51 7.84
C ALA A 130 -13.68 -10.33 7.23
N VAL A 131 -13.66 -9.71 6.05
CA VAL A 131 -12.48 -9.05 5.49
C VAL A 131 -12.66 -7.55 5.66
N MET A 132 -11.61 -6.83 6.04
CA MET A 132 -11.64 -5.37 6.22
C MET A 132 -10.52 -4.69 5.46
N SER A 133 -10.79 -3.50 4.94
CA SER A 133 -9.77 -2.66 4.30
C SER A 133 -9.96 -1.19 4.63
N LEU A 134 -8.87 -0.43 4.52
CA LEU A 134 -8.90 1.04 4.59
C LEU A 134 -8.82 1.60 3.17
N ILE A 135 -9.75 2.46 2.84
CA ILE A 135 -9.75 3.20 1.58
C ILE A 135 -9.63 4.70 1.83
N ARG A 136 -8.99 5.38 0.88
CA ARG A 136 -8.78 6.82 0.91
C ARG A 136 -9.44 7.47 -0.28
N ILE A 137 -10.30 8.44 -0.01
CA ILE A 137 -10.95 9.25 -1.02
C ILE A 137 -10.42 10.68 -0.88
N GLY A 138 -9.70 11.15 -1.88
CA GLY A 138 -9.13 12.50 -1.91
C GLY A 138 -9.67 13.33 -3.06
N ASN A 139 -9.63 14.65 -2.93
CA ASN A 139 -9.95 15.55 -4.02
C ASN A 139 -8.76 15.66 -4.97
N ARG A 140 -8.96 15.25 -6.23
CA ARG A 140 -7.92 15.23 -7.27
C ARG A 140 -7.49 16.61 -7.74
N ASP A 141 -8.37 17.61 -7.63
CA ASP A 141 -8.09 18.97 -8.09
C ASP A 141 -6.94 19.63 -7.30
N GLN A 142 -6.70 19.14 -6.07
CA GLN A 142 -5.57 19.56 -5.25
C GLN A 142 -4.25 18.83 -5.60
N ASP A 143 -4.31 17.77 -6.40
CA ASP A 143 -3.16 16.93 -6.76
C ASP A 143 -2.46 17.38 -8.06
N ASN A 144 -3.15 18.14 -8.89
CA ASN A 144 -2.65 18.66 -10.17
C ASN A 144 -2.12 20.10 -10.02
N SER A 145 -1.49 20.41 -8.88
CA SER A 145 -0.83 21.70 -8.74
C SER A 145 0.37 21.76 -9.69
N GLU A 146 0.54 22.89 -10.36
CA GLU A 146 1.68 23.19 -11.24
C GLU A 146 3.03 22.79 -10.62
N PRO A 147 3.30 23.13 -9.33
CA PRO A 147 4.56 22.74 -8.69
C PRO A 147 4.79 21.23 -8.61
N ARG A 148 3.73 20.44 -8.37
CA ARG A 148 3.84 18.98 -8.33
C ARG A 148 4.09 18.38 -9.72
N GLU A 149 3.43 18.92 -10.74
CA GLU A 149 3.66 18.51 -12.12
C GLU A 149 5.08 18.75 -12.57
N LYS A 150 5.67 19.90 -12.13
CA LYS A 150 7.07 20.23 -12.36
C LYS A 150 8.01 19.19 -11.77
N ILE A 151 7.81 18.76 -10.53
CA ILE A 151 8.60 17.66 -9.93
C ILE A 151 8.43 16.36 -10.72
N GLY A 152 7.21 16.03 -11.12
CA GLY A 152 6.94 14.86 -11.95
C GLY A 152 7.60 14.93 -13.33
N LEU A 153 7.74 16.11 -13.91
CA LEU A 153 8.48 16.32 -15.17
C LEU A 153 9.98 16.12 -14.96
N ILE A 154 10.56 16.69 -13.89
CA ILE A 154 11.96 16.47 -13.51
C ILE A 154 12.22 14.98 -13.37
N LEU A 155 11.37 14.24 -12.62
CA LEU A 155 11.54 12.79 -12.44
C LEU A 155 11.55 12.03 -13.78
N ARG A 156 10.65 12.39 -14.71
CA ARG A 156 10.62 11.77 -16.04
C ARG A 156 11.88 12.06 -16.82
N ASN A 157 12.32 13.33 -16.86
CA ASN A 157 13.49 13.76 -17.60
C ASN A 157 14.77 13.10 -17.05
N THR A 158 14.93 13.13 -15.72
CA THR A 158 16.08 12.45 -15.08
C THR A 158 16.05 10.96 -15.35
N SER A 159 14.89 10.29 -15.19
CA SER A 159 14.77 8.85 -15.47
C SER A 159 15.11 8.49 -16.91
N ALA A 160 14.74 9.33 -17.90
CA ALA A 160 15.05 9.12 -19.29
C ALA A 160 16.56 9.12 -19.59
N LYS A 161 17.37 9.89 -18.86
CA LYS A 161 18.84 9.88 -18.96
C LYS A 161 19.45 8.51 -18.61
N TYR A 162 18.73 7.74 -17.79
CA TYR A 162 19.11 6.37 -17.39
C TYR A 162 18.38 5.29 -18.18
N GLY A 163 17.77 5.64 -19.32
CA GLY A 163 17.05 4.71 -20.18
C GLY A 163 15.69 4.25 -19.65
N ILE A 164 15.16 4.92 -18.61
CA ILE A 164 13.88 4.56 -17.98
C ILE A 164 12.78 5.47 -18.52
N SER A 165 11.76 4.87 -19.16
CA SER A 165 10.54 5.56 -19.55
C SER A 165 9.51 5.54 -18.41
N LEU A 166 9.13 6.74 -17.96
CA LEU A 166 8.01 6.92 -17.04
C LEU A 166 6.84 7.52 -17.83
N ASP A 167 5.96 6.67 -18.35
CA ASP A 167 4.80 7.11 -19.13
C ASP A 167 3.98 8.17 -18.41
N ARG A 168 3.45 9.15 -19.16
CA ARG A 168 2.41 10.03 -18.63
C ARG A 168 1.24 9.14 -18.20
N ARG A 169 0.69 9.38 -17.01
CA ARG A 169 -0.61 8.81 -16.68
C ARG A 169 -1.57 9.21 -17.81
N ARG A 170 -2.02 8.26 -18.61
CA ARG A 170 -3.22 8.50 -19.41
C ARG A 170 -4.30 8.82 -18.39
N SER A 171 -4.78 10.05 -18.43
CA SER A 171 -5.94 10.47 -17.66
C SER A 171 -7.14 9.69 -18.20
N SER A 172 -7.33 8.48 -17.67
CA SER A 172 -8.61 7.82 -17.84
C SER A 172 -9.57 8.51 -16.90
N ASN A 173 -10.42 9.32 -17.50
CA ASN A 173 -11.66 9.91 -16.96
C ASN A 173 -11.75 10.12 -15.43
N ASN A 174 -11.63 11.39 -15.05
CA ASN A 174 -12.35 12.13 -13.99
C ASN A 174 -12.99 11.33 -12.83
N ARG A 175 -12.30 10.36 -12.19
CA ARG A 175 -12.83 9.77 -10.96
C ARG A 175 -11.82 9.90 -9.82
N ILE A 176 -12.32 10.50 -8.77
CA ILE A 176 -11.70 10.85 -7.51
C ILE A 176 -11.20 9.58 -6.78
N GLY A 177 -9.98 9.59 -6.22
CA GLY A 177 -9.52 8.55 -5.28
C GLY A 177 -9.32 7.16 -5.88
N PHE A 178 -8.39 7.01 -6.82
CA PHE A 178 -8.24 5.87 -7.72
C PHE A 178 -8.23 4.46 -7.10
N GLU A 179 -7.73 4.32 -5.87
CA GLU A 179 -7.51 2.99 -5.27
C GLU A 179 -8.75 2.49 -4.53
N GLY A 180 -9.49 3.39 -3.89
CA GLY A 180 -10.66 3.04 -3.10
C GLY A 180 -11.91 2.76 -3.94
N PHE A 181 -12.17 3.56 -4.99
CA PHE A 181 -13.39 3.40 -5.79
C PHE A 181 -13.37 2.12 -6.63
N SER A 182 -12.24 1.82 -7.29
CA SER A 182 -12.17 0.59 -8.09
C SER A 182 -12.36 -0.67 -7.25
N LEU A 183 -11.95 -0.65 -5.99
CA LEU A 183 -12.13 -1.76 -5.08
C LEU A 183 -13.61 -1.97 -4.71
N ILE A 184 -14.31 -0.89 -4.33
CA ILE A 184 -15.72 -0.99 -3.94
C ILE A 184 -16.67 -1.17 -5.13
N GLU A 185 -16.26 -0.76 -6.34
CA GLU A 185 -16.99 -1.06 -7.57
C GLU A 185 -16.85 -2.54 -7.97
N GLU A 186 -15.65 -3.11 -7.81
CA GLU A 186 -15.35 -4.52 -8.12
C GLU A 186 -15.90 -5.47 -7.06
N PHE A 187 -15.78 -5.07 -5.78
CA PHE A 187 -16.26 -5.82 -4.61
C PHE A 187 -17.10 -4.87 -3.74
N PRO A 188 -18.41 -4.77 -3.97
CA PRO A 188 -19.27 -3.97 -3.10
C PRO A 188 -19.20 -4.44 -1.65
N PRO A 189 -18.83 -3.57 -0.69
CA PRO A 189 -18.76 -3.95 0.71
C PRO A 189 -20.15 -3.97 1.35
N ASP A 190 -20.32 -4.81 2.37
CA ASP A 190 -21.55 -4.82 3.19
C ASP A 190 -21.66 -3.55 4.05
N ARG A 191 -20.51 -3.01 4.48
CA ARG A 191 -20.47 -1.79 5.28
C ARG A 191 -19.33 -0.89 4.85
N MET A 192 -19.60 0.40 4.80
CA MET A 192 -18.61 1.46 4.54
C MET A 192 -18.74 2.54 5.62
N LEU A 193 -17.77 2.61 6.51
CA LEU A 193 -17.79 3.46 7.69
C LEU A 193 -16.77 4.60 7.54
N LYS A 194 -17.26 5.85 7.59
CA LYS A 194 -16.39 7.02 7.53
C LYS A 194 -15.60 7.17 8.83
N ILE A 195 -14.27 7.16 8.75
CA ILE A 195 -13.40 7.39 9.90
C ILE A 195 -13.24 8.88 10.15
N GLY A 196 -12.91 9.63 9.11
CA GLY A 196 -12.71 11.07 9.22
C GLY A 196 -12.18 11.68 7.93
N THR A 197 -12.10 13.01 7.95
CA THR A 197 -11.47 13.76 6.87
C THR A 197 -10.24 14.47 7.42
N PHE A 198 -9.09 14.19 6.85
CA PHE A 198 -7.79 14.65 7.32
C PHE A 198 -7.16 15.57 6.28
N VAL A 199 -6.42 16.56 6.77
CA VAL A 199 -5.59 17.43 5.93
C VAL A 199 -4.14 17.01 6.12
N SER A 200 -3.48 16.65 5.03
CA SER A 200 -2.03 16.46 4.99
C SER A 200 -1.39 17.61 4.23
N VAL A 201 -0.26 18.07 4.72
CA VAL A 201 0.57 19.10 4.08
C VAL A 201 1.87 18.44 3.67
N HIS A 202 2.26 18.58 2.42
CA HIS A 202 3.50 18.00 1.91
C HIS A 202 4.32 19.12 1.27
N ASN A 203 5.55 19.26 1.71
CA ASN A 203 6.51 20.16 1.08
C ASN A 203 7.10 19.52 -0.20
N ARG A 204 7.89 20.31 -0.93
CA ARG A 204 8.57 19.92 -2.17
C ARG A 204 9.34 18.61 -2.02
N ASP A 205 10.15 18.49 -0.98
CA ASP A 205 11.08 17.37 -0.80
C ASP A 205 10.33 16.09 -0.41
N GLU A 206 9.31 16.19 0.46
CA GLU A 206 8.42 15.06 0.77
C GLU A 206 7.68 14.52 -0.46
N ILE A 207 7.25 15.44 -1.35
CA ILE A 207 6.60 15.04 -2.61
C ILE A 207 7.59 14.28 -3.50
N ALA A 208 8.84 14.77 -3.62
CA ALA A 208 9.88 14.12 -4.39
C ALA A 208 10.19 12.70 -3.84
N ILE A 209 10.39 12.58 -2.54
CA ILE A 209 10.64 11.29 -1.87
C ILE A 209 9.47 10.33 -2.06
N LYS A 210 8.22 10.81 -1.91
CA LYS A 210 7.02 9.99 -2.17
C LYS A 210 6.92 9.53 -3.63
N MET A 211 7.37 10.33 -4.60
CA MET A 211 7.43 9.90 -6.01
C MET A 211 8.44 8.77 -6.23
N LEU A 212 9.62 8.85 -5.61
CA LEU A 212 10.66 7.81 -5.68
C LEU A 212 10.26 6.49 -5.00
N SER A 213 9.35 6.52 -4.04
CA SER A 213 8.83 5.35 -3.34
C SER A 213 7.50 4.82 -3.92
N SER A 214 6.99 5.45 -4.98
CA SER A 214 5.76 4.99 -5.61
C SER A 214 5.97 3.64 -6.30
N SER A 215 4.98 2.75 -6.23
CA SER A 215 5.01 1.43 -6.88
C SER A 215 5.32 1.52 -8.38
N ARG A 216 4.86 2.59 -9.03
CA ARG A 216 5.14 2.86 -10.44
C ARG A 216 6.63 3.11 -10.68
N PHE A 217 7.23 4.02 -9.94
CA PHE A 217 8.67 4.31 -10.08
C PHE A 217 9.50 3.06 -9.78
N VAL A 218 9.23 2.42 -8.64
CA VAL A 218 9.96 1.22 -8.20
C VAL A 218 9.89 0.11 -9.26
N ARG A 219 8.73 -0.12 -9.86
CA ARG A 219 8.55 -1.09 -10.95
C ARG A 219 9.37 -0.71 -12.19
N SER A 220 9.42 0.58 -12.55
CA SER A 220 10.14 1.04 -13.73
C SER A 220 11.67 0.94 -13.59
N VAL A 221 12.18 0.99 -12.36
CA VAL A 221 13.64 0.97 -12.09
C VAL A 221 14.14 -0.38 -11.56
N SER A 222 13.29 -1.40 -11.50
CA SER A 222 13.63 -2.72 -10.92
C SER A 222 14.77 -3.46 -11.64
N SER A 223 15.04 -3.13 -12.90
CA SER A 223 16.14 -3.69 -13.70
C SER A 223 17.48 -2.95 -13.52
N LEU A 224 17.49 -1.80 -12.83
CA LEU A 224 18.71 -1.03 -12.64
C LEU A 224 19.60 -1.63 -11.56
N SER A 225 20.92 -1.49 -11.73
CA SER A 225 21.88 -1.79 -10.66
C SER A 225 21.65 -0.86 -9.45
N SER A 226 22.02 -1.31 -8.25
CA SER A 226 21.91 -0.49 -7.03
C SER A 226 22.68 0.83 -7.15
N LYS A 227 23.84 0.82 -7.82
CA LYS A 227 24.64 2.03 -8.09
C LYS A 227 23.89 2.99 -8.99
N THR A 228 23.43 2.51 -10.16
CA THR A 228 22.68 3.32 -11.13
C THR A 228 21.42 3.92 -10.54
N LEU A 229 20.68 3.14 -9.74
CA LEU A 229 19.50 3.62 -9.03
C LEU A 229 19.83 4.73 -8.02
N LYS A 230 20.93 4.59 -7.29
CA LYS A 230 21.41 5.61 -6.35
C LYS A 230 21.77 6.90 -7.07
N ASP A 231 22.49 6.79 -8.21
CA ASP A 231 22.90 7.93 -9.02
C ASP A 231 21.67 8.67 -9.59
N LEU A 232 20.70 7.94 -10.15
CA LEU A 232 19.42 8.50 -10.62
C LEU A 232 18.68 9.26 -9.50
N LYS A 233 18.56 8.64 -8.33
CA LYS A 233 17.88 9.28 -7.19
C LYS A 233 18.57 10.56 -6.74
N ASN A 234 19.90 10.54 -6.64
CA ASN A 234 20.70 11.70 -6.23
C ASN A 234 20.57 12.84 -7.24
N GLU A 235 20.66 12.54 -8.54
CA GLU A 235 20.49 13.54 -9.62
C GLU A 235 19.09 14.15 -9.58
N PHE A 236 18.05 13.31 -9.47
CA PHE A 236 16.67 13.78 -9.35
C PHE A 236 16.48 14.73 -8.15
N LEU A 237 16.96 14.34 -6.96
CA LEU A 237 16.83 15.16 -5.76
C LEU A 237 17.62 16.48 -5.88
N LYS A 238 18.79 16.45 -6.53
CA LYS A 238 19.57 17.65 -6.84
C LYS A 238 18.80 18.60 -7.76
N GLU A 239 18.18 18.09 -8.83
CA GLU A 239 17.36 18.91 -9.72
C GLU A 239 16.12 19.48 -9.01
N VAL A 240 15.47 18.70 -8.14
CA VAL A 240 14.34 19.16 -7.32
C VAL A 240 14.74 20.26 -6.36
N SER A 241 15.94 20.23 -5.77
CA SER A 241 16.41 21.28 -4.86
C SER A 241 16.51 22.66 -5.52
N GLY A 242 16.66 22.72 -6.84
CA GLY A 242 16.61 23.96 -7.62
C GLY A 242 15.19 24.52 -7.85
N VAL A 243 14.14 23.77 -7.51
CA VAL A 243 12.75 24.24 -7.59
C VAL A 243 12.46 25.12 -6.36
N LYS A 244 11.82 26.28 -6.54
CA LYS A 244 11.36 27.11 -5.42
C LYS A 244 10.54 26.26 -4.44
N ASP A 245 10.75 26.46 -3.16
CA ASP A 245 10.01 25.74 -2.12
C ASP A 245 8.51 26.02 -2.15
N PHE A 246 7.71 25.01 -1.87
CA PHE A 246 6.25 25.09 -1.82
C PHE A 246 5.68 23.99 -0.93
N SER A 247 4.43 24.13 -0.56
CA SER A 247 3.68 23.07 0.12
C SER A 247 2.31 22.88 -0.51
N ILE A 248 1.85 21.63 -0.55
CA ILE A 248 0.54 21.23 -1.05
C ILE A 248 -0.29 20.72 0.11
N LYS A 249 -1.48 21.27 0.28
CA LYS A 249 -2.49 20.76 1.22
C LYS A 249 -3.39 19.78 0.50
N ARG A 250 -3.55 18.57 1.05
CA ARG A 250 -4.45 17.54 0.55
C ARG A 250 -5.49 17.20 1.60
N LYS A 251 -6.74 17.22 1.18
CA LYS A 251 -7.86 16.79 2.00
C LYS A 251 -8.23 15.36 1.61
N ILE A 252 -8.13 14.42 2.54
CA ILE A 252 -8.35 12.99 2.31
C ILE A 252 -9.38 12.52 3.32
N THR A 253 -10.45 11.90 2.84
CA THR A 253 -11.41 11.19 3.69
C THR A 253 -11.05 9.72 3.72
N GLU A 254 -10.91 9.16 4.91
CA GLU A 254 -10.61 7.74 5.13
C GLU A 254 -11.87 7.00 5.56
N TYR A 255 -12.04 5.79 5.02
CA TYR A 255 -13.14 4.89 5.33
C TYR A 255 -12.60 3.52 5.69
N LEU A 256 -13.27 2.84 6.62
CA LEU A 256 -13.18 1.41 6.82
C LEU A 256 -14.27 0.75 5.99
N VAL A 257 -13.89 -0.18 5.14
CA VAL A 257 -14.80 -1.03 4.36
C VAL A 257 -14.75 -2.44 4.88
N ILE A 258 -15.91 -3.08 4.98
CA ILE A 258 -16.09 -4.39 5.61
C ILE A 258 -16.92 -5.26 4.69
N TRP A 259 -16.41 -6.45 4.38
CA TRP A 259 -17.10 -7.55 3.71
C TRP A 259 -17.35 -8.62 4.75
N GLU A 260 -18.61 -8.86 5.10
CA GLU A 260 -18.99 -9.83 6.12
C GLU A 260 -19.08 -11.24 5.52
N LYS A 261 -18.51 -12.22 6.21
CA LYS A 261 -18.68 -13.62 5.81
C LYS A 261 -20.06 -14.08 6.25
N SER A 262 -21.03 -14.04 5.32
CA SER A 262 -22.32 -14.71 5.54
C SER A 262 -22.13 -16.23 5.45
N LYS A 263 -22.92 -17.00 6.20
CA LYS A 263 -22.88 -18.47 6.19
C LYS A 263 -23.21 -19.11 4.82
N SER A 264 -23.44 -18.29 3.78
CA SER A 264 -23.92 -18.71 2.46
C SER A 264 -23.15 -18.13 1.25
N ASN A 265 -22.10 -17.32 1.43
CA ASN A 265 -21.39 -16.70 0.29
C ASN A 265 -20.07 -17.38 -0.03
N VAL A 266 -20.13 -18.51 -0.71
CA VAL A 266 -19.11 -18.91 -1.68
C VAL A 266 -19.41 -18.09 -2.94
N ILE A 267 -18.63 -17.06 -3.23
CA ILE A 267 -18.71 -16.33 -4.49
C ILE A 267 -18.19 -17.31 -5.56
N GLY A 268 -19.14 -17.95 -6.27
CA GLY A 268 -18.79 -18.79 -7.40
C GLY A 268 -18.17 -17.94 -8.53
N PRO A 269 -17.30 -18.53 -9.35
CA PRO A 269 -16.77 -17.84 -10.53
C PRO A 269 -17.91 -17.58 -11.52
N ASN A 270 -18.12 -16.31 -11.89
CA ASN A 270 -18.83 -15.94 -13.12
C ASN A 270 -17.87 -15.95 -14.28
#